data_ec2448c7da14a27ed531c99cabbf97dc
#
_entry.id   ec2448c7da14a27ed531c99cabbf97dc
#
_cell.length_a   1.000
_cell.length_b   1.000
_cell.length_c   1.000
_cell.angle_alpha   90.00
_cell.angle_beta   90.00
_cell.angle_gamma   90.00
#
_symmetry.space_group_name_H-M   'P 1'
#
loop_
_entity.id
_entity.type
_entity.pdbx_description
1 polymer ?
#
loop_
_entity_poly.entity_id
_entity_poly.type
_entity_poly.pdbx_seq_one_letter_code
_entity_poly.pdbx_strand_id
1 'polypeptide(L)'
;IPETIDTFDKPFNTVLVANRGEIAVRIIKTLKKLNITSVAVYSDLDKYAEHVTLADVKVPLNGVSAAETYINVEKIIAAAKDTNSDAIIPGYGFLSENADFSDRCGKEGIVFVGPSGDAIRKLGLKHSAREIAEKAKVPLVPGSGLISSASEAKTVAEQLGYPVMVKSTAGGGGIGLQKVDSPKDIENVFETVQHQGKSFFGDGGVFLERFVENARHIEIQMLGDGRGNAIAIGERDCSLQRRNQKIIEETPAPNLPAATRQKMIDAAESLASVLKYKCAGTVEYIYDSARDEFYFLEVNARLQVEHPVTELVTNLDLVEWMLRIAADAPPSFDRSKIKPVGASMEARLYAENPAKGFRPSPGQLTEVHFPEWARIDGWVKKGTEVSAEYDPTLAKIIVYGKDRKECLANLNRALNETSVYGCITNIDYLRSVASSEMFAEAKM
;
A
#
# COMPACT_ATOMS: atom_id res chain seq x y z
N ILE A 1 -4.37 9.06 -19.60
CA ILE A 1 -3.75 9.94 -18.58
C ILE A 1 -4.86 10.81 -18.02
N PRO A 2 -5.06 10.82 -16.69
CA PRO A 2 -6.08 11.67 -16.07
C PRO A 2 -5.84 13.14 -16.41
N GLU A 3 -6.93 13.90 -16.56
CA GLU A 3 -6.83 15.32 -16.85
C GLU A 3 -6.26 16.09 -15.65
N THR A 4 -5.42 17.07 -15.89
CA THR A 4 -4.94 17.99 -14.87
C THR A 4 -6.06 18.88 -14.38
N ILE A 5 -6.12 19.12 -13.07
CA ILE A 5 -7.18 19.90 -12.45
C ILE A 5 -7.01 21.40 -12.71
N ASP A 6 -5.77 21.86 -12.77
CA ASP A 6 -5.41 23.22 -13.12
C ASP A 6 -4.09 23.21 -13.88
N THR A 7 -4.10 23.75 -15.10
CA THR A 7 -2.95 23.73 -15.99
C THR A 7 -2.04 24.95 -15.86
N PHE A 8 -2.43 25.98 -15.09
CA PHE A 8 -1.74 27.26 -15.10
C PHE A 8 -0.67 27.40 -14.01
N ASP A 9 -0.91 26.81 -12.81
CA ASP A 9 0.00 26.94 -11.70
C ASP A 9 0.57 25.59 -11.27
N LYS A 10 1.85 25.36 -11.57
CA LYS A 10 2.53 24.18 -11.06
C LYS A 10 2.82 24.37 -9.55
N PRO A 11 2.59 23.34 -8.73
CA PRO A 11 2.74 23.46 -7.27
C PRO A 11 4.19 23.69 -6.83
N PHE A 12 5.17 23.18 -7.57
CA PHE A 12 6.60 23.29 -7.30
C PHE A 12 7.37 23.50 -8.59
N ASN A 13 8.57 24.05 -8.50
CA ASN A 13 9.47 24.18 -9.65
C ASN A 13 10.31 22.91 -9.84
N THR A 14 10.83 22.36 -8.76
CA THR A 14 11.73 21.20 -8.79
C THR A 14 11.37 20.23 -7.65
N VAL A 15 11.21 18.96 -7.99
CA VAL A 15 10.87 17.89 -7.03
C VAL A 15 11.85 16.74 -7.17
N LEU A 16 12.43 16.33 -6.04
CA LEU A 16 13.25 15.14 -5.96
C LEU A 16 12.39 13.91 -5.67
N VAL A 17 12.56 12.88 -6.47
CA VAL A 17 11.87 11.60 -6.30
C VAL A 17 12.79 10.67 -5.49
N ALA A 18 12.46 10.45 -4.23
CA ALA A 18 13.26 9.64 -3.31
C ALA A 18 12.85 8.16 -3.41
N ASN A 19 12.97 7.61 -4.59
CA ASN A 19 12.63 6.22 -4.87
C ASN A 19 13.27 5.73 -6.17
N ARG A 20 13.01 4.50 -6.52
CA ARG A 20 13.50 3.85 -7.72
C ARG A 20 12.40 2.99 -8.36
N GLY A 21 12.73 2.31 -9.46
CA GLY A 21 11.84 1.33 -10.09
C GLY A 21 10.58 1.95 -10.67
N GLU A 22 9.51 1.17 -10.69
CA GLU A 22 8.27 1.59 -11.35
C GLU A 22 7.65 2.84 -10.73
N ILE A 23 7.72 2.96 -9.39
CA ILE A 23 7.09 4.12 -8.73
C ILE A 23 7.82 5.42 -9.07
N ALA A 24 9.14 5.40 -9.16
CA ALA A 24 9.90 6.57 -9.57
C ALA A 24 9.55 6.98 -11.01
N VAL A 25 9.46 6.03 -11.92
CA VAL A 25 9.01 6.28 -13.31
C VAL A 25 7.60 6.88 -13.32
N ARG A 26 6.69 6.30 -12.56
CA ARG A 26 5.29 6.74 -12.44
C ARG A 26 5.21 8.21 -11.97
N ILE A 27 5.96 8.55 -10.93
CA ILE A 27 5.98 9.91 -10.38
C ILE A 27 6.57 10.90 -11.38
N ILE A 28 7.69 10.54 -12.02
CA ILE A 28 8.36 11.40 -13.01
C ILE A 28 7.43 11.76 -14.17
N LYS A 29 6.58 10.82 -14.59
CA LYS A 29 5.59 11.09 -15.65
C LYS A 29 4.60 12.18 -15.24
N THR A 30 4.15 12.20 -14.00
CA THR A 30 3.29 13.27 -13.49
C THR A 30 4.05 14.60 -13.40
N LEU A 31 5.29 14.58 -12.92
CA LEU A 31 6.12 15.79 -12.87
C LEU A 31 6.30 16.41 -14.25
N LYS A 32 6.54 15.59 -15.27
CA LYS A 32 6.63 16.05 -16.66
C LYS A 32 5.31 16.67 -17.15
N LYS A 33 4.21 16.01 -16.87
CA LYS A 33 2.89 16.52 -17.23
C LYS A 33 2.64 17.91 -16.63
N LEU A 34 3.13 18.16 -15.43
CA LEU A 34 2.97 19.44 -14.71
C LEU A 34 4.08 20.46 -14.99
N ASN A 35 5.00 20.14 -15.90
CA ASN A 35 6.18 20.97 -16.18
C ASN A 35 7.05 21.25 -14.95
N ILE A 36 7.13 20.29 -14.05
CA ILE A 36 7.99 20.34 -12.86
C ILE A 36 9.31 19.64 -13.19
N THR A 37 10.42 20.28 -12.87
CA THR A 37 11.74 19.66 -13.03
C THR A 37 11.87 18.47 -12.08
N SER A 38 12.15 17.30 -12.64
CA SER A 38 12.33 16.07 -11.88
C SER A 38 13.78 15.81 -11.56
N VAL A 39 14.06 15.45 -10.31
CA VAL A 39 15.37 15.02 -9.85
C VAL A 39 15.29 13.55 -9.46
N ALA A 40 16.05 12.71 -10.17
CA ALA A 40 16.20 11.30 -9.82
C ALA A 40 17.49 11.11 -9.01
N VAL A 41 17.39 10.25 -8.01
CA VAL A 41 18.55 9.74 -7.27
C VAL A 41 18.73 8.27 -7.61
N TYR A 42 19.98 7.78 -7.59
CA TYR A 42 20.24 6.40 -7.98
C TYR A 42 21.43 5.78 -7.29
N SER A 43 21.30 4.49 -6.99
CA SER A 43 22.42 3.64 -6.54
C SER A 43 23.29 3.25 -7.72
N ASP A 44 24.45 2.67 -7.43
CA ASP A 44 25.37 2.21 -8.48
C ASP A 44 24.70 1.18 -9.41
N LEU A 45 23.83 0.33 -8.87
CA LEU A 45 23.11 -0.68 -9.65
C LEU A 45 22.04 -0.08 -10.56
N ASP A 46 21.52 1.09 -10.23
CA ASP A 46 20.43 1.75 -10.96
C ASP A 46 20.91 2.85 -11.91
N LYS A 47 22.21 2.96 -12.16
CA LYS A 47 22.79 4.03 -12.98
C LYS A 47 22.12 4.19 -14.34
N TYR A 48 21.70 3.09 -14.96
CA TYR A 48 21.06 3.07 -16.27
C TYR A 48 19.57 2.74 -16.22
N ALA A 49 18.98 2.79 -15.03
CA ALA A 49 17.55 2.50 -14.85
C ALA A 49 16.67 3.55 -15.51
N GLU A 50 15.44 3.16 -15.86
CA GLU A 50 14.50 3.99 -16.61
C GLU A 50 14.20 5.33 -15.92
N HIS A 51 14.03 5.33 -14.58
CA HIS A 51 13.72 6.56 -13.86
C HIS A 51 14.85 7.59 -13.98
N VAL A 52 16.09 7.14 -14.08
CA VAL A 52 17.25 8.00 -14.28
C VAL A 52 17.25 8.58 -15.70
N THR A 53 16.95 7.73 -16.69
CA THR A 53 16.86 8.17 -18.10
C THR A 53 15.79 9.23 -18.29
N LEU A 54 14.64 9.08 -17.63
CA LEU A 54 13.49 9.97 -17.78
C LEU A 54 13.63 11.29 -17.02
N ALA A 55 14.40 11.32 -15.94
CA ALA A 55 14.53 12.51 -15.09
C ALA A 55 15.30 13.64 -15.77
N ASP A 56 14.93 14.87 -15.42
CA ASP A 56 15.64 16.07 -15.90
C ASP A 56 17.02 16.20 -15.27
N VAL A 57 17.14 15.93 -13.98
CA VAL A 57 18.39 16.00 -13.21
C VAL A 57 18.63 14.65 -12.55
N LYS A 58 19.89 14.22 -12.49
CA LYS A 58 20.29 12.88 -12.06
C LYS A 58 21.40 13.00 -11.03
N VAL A 59 21.20 12.44 -9.84
CA VAL A 59 22.16 12.56 -8.73
C VAL A 59 22.57 11.16 -8.24
N PRO A 60 23.87 10.80 -8.36
CA PRO A 60 24.35 9.53 -7.83
C PRO A 60 24.39 9.56 -6.30
N LEU A 61 23.95 8.48 -5.68
CA LEU A 61 24.00 8.32 -4.22
C LEU A 61 25.27 7.60 -3.75
N ASN A 62 25.99 6.98 -4.67
CA ASN A 62 27.25 6.26 -4.41
C ASN A 62 27.09 5.16 -3.36
N GLY A 63 26.85 3.98 -3.82
CA GLY A 63 26.64 2.79 -3.01
C GLY A 63 25.69 1.82 -3.68
N VAL A 64 25.49 0.66 -3.06
CA VAL A 64 24.68 -0.42 -3.60
C VAL A 64 23.47 -0.71 -2.75
N SER A 65 23.66 -0.90 -1.43
CA SER A 65 22.54 -1.24 -0.55
C SER A 65 21.57 -0.08 -0.38
N ALA A 66 20.33 -0.40 0.01
CA ALA A 66 19.35 0.63 0.35
C ALA A 66 19.83 1.51 1.50
N ALA A 67 20.49 0.92 2.50
CA ALA A 67 21.05 1.66 3.63
C ALA A 67 22.09 2.69 3.22
N GLU A 68 22.89 2.38 2.21
CA GLU A 68 23.88 3.29 1.65
C GLU A 68 23.26 4.36 0.74
N THR A 69 22.07 4.15 0.24
CA THR A 69 21.49 4.95 -0.84
C THR A 69 20.07 5.45 -0.54
N TYR A 70 19.04 4.70 -0.90
CA TYR A 70 17.64 5.16 -0.91
C TYR A 70 17.05 5.45 0.47
N ILE A 71 17.61 4.92 1.55
CA ILE A 71 17.21 5.25 2.92
C ILE A 71 18.31 6.00 3.69
N ASN A 72 19.33 6.46 2.99
CA ASN A 72 20.37 7.32 3.59
C ASN A 72 19.87 8.77 3.58
N VAL A 73 19.34 9.21 4.72
CA VAL A 73 18.72 10.52 4.88
C VAL A 73 19.67 11.65 4.49
N GLU A 74 20.93 11.59 4.93
CA GLU A 74 21.92 12.65 4.66
C GLU A 74 22.19 12.81 3.17
N LYS A 75 22.33 11.71 2.44
CA LYS A 75 22.54 11.75 1.00
C LYS A 75 21.33 12.29 0.24
N ILE A 76 20.13 11.91 0.65
CA ILE A 76 18.89 12.38 0.02
C ILE A 76 18.71 13.89 0.26
N ILE A 77 18.91 14.35 1.48
CA ILE A 77 18.83 15.78 1.82
C ILE A 77 19.90 16.59 1.05
N ALA A 78 21.12 16.08 1.00
CA ALA A 78 22.20 16.73 0.25
C ALA A 78 21.85 16.85 -1.24
N ALA A 79 21.33 15.80 -1.84
CA ALA A 79 20.88 15.82 -3.25
C ALA A 79 19.79 16.86 -3.48
N ALA A 80 18.83 16.98 -2.56
CA ALA A 80 17.76 17.97 -2.66
C ALA A 80 18.30 19.41 -2.56
N LYS A 81 19.24 19.66 -1.66
CA LYS A 81 19.86 20.98 -1.53
C LYS A 81 20.70 21.34 -2.74
N ASP A 82 21.51 20.42 -3.23
CA ASP A 82 22.40 20.64 -4.39
C ASP A 82 21.62 20.93 -5.67
N THR A 83 20.39 20.45 -5.77
CA THR A 83 19.54 20.65 -6.95
C THR A 83 18.48 21.75 -6.73
N ASN A 84 18.48 22.40 -5.59
CA ASN A 84 17.46 23.38 -5.20
C ASN A 84 16.05 22.83 -5.31
N SER A 85 15.86 21.58 -4.88
CA SER A 85 14.54 20.95 -4.89
C SER A 85 13.63 21.59 -3.85
N ASP A 86 12.41 21.96 -4.27
CA ASP A 86 11.39 22.55 -3.39
C ASP A 86 10.75 21.50 -2.50
N ALA A 87 10.69 20.27 -3.00
CA ALA A 87 9.98 19.18 -2.35
C ALA A 87 10.67 17.85 -2.63
N ILE A 88 10.41 16.89 -1.74
CA ILE A 88 10.80 15.49 -1.90
C ILE A 88 9.53 14.64 -1.86
N ILE A 89 9.35 13.78 -2.87
CA ILE A 89 8.26 12.82 -2.93
C ILE A 89 8.80 11.40 -2.82
N PRO A 90 8.42 10.65 -1.77
CA PRO A 90 8.98 9.32 -1.54
C PRO A 90 8.25 8.17 -2.24
N GLY A 91 7.00 8.38 -2.66
CA GLY A 91 6.19 7.29 -3.18
C GLY A 91 5.77 6.30 -2.09
N TYR A 92 6.17 5.05 -2.24
CA TYR A 92 5.98 4.01 -1.24
C TYR A 92 7.29 3.29 -0.91
N GLY A 93 7.37 2.66 0.25
CA GLY A 93 8.61 2.03 0.72
C GLY A 93 9.69 3.05 1.09
N PHE A 94 10.88 2.58 1.34
CA PHE A 94 12.05 3.39 1.72
C PHE A 94 11.71 4.43 2.80
N LEU A 95 11.79 5.73 2.47
CA LEU A 95 11.58 6.80 3.46
C LEU A 95 10.12 7.30 3.54
N SER A 96 9.20 6.68 2.83
CA SER A 96 7.81 7.15 2.74
C SER A 96 7.07 7.21 4.09
N GLU A 97 7.39 6.30 5.01
CA GLU A 97 6.79 6.26 6.35
C GLU A 97 7.83 6.47 7.45
N ASN A 98 8.87 7.24 7.14
CA ASN A 98 9.91 7.61 8.11
C ASN A 98 9.57 8.97 8.71
N ALA A 99 9.11 8.98 9.97
CA ALA A 99 8.68 10.19 10.65
C ALA A 99 9.82 11.19 10.84
N ASP A 100 11.00 10.73 11.20
CA ASP A 100 12.18 11.60 11.40
C ASP A 100 12.60 12.27 10.09
N PHE A 101 12.49 11.55 8.97
CA PHE A 101 12.78 12.12 7.65
C PHE A 101 11.78 13.21 7.27
N SER A 102 10.48 12.98 7.52
CA SER A 102 9.45 14.00 7.30
C SER A 102 9.76 15.27 8.09
N ASP A 103 10.11 15.14 9.37
CA ASP A 103 10.50 16.27 10.22
C ASP A 103 11.78 16.95 9.73
N ARG A 104 12.77 16.16 9.32
CA ARG A 104 14.04 16.66 8.81
C ARG A 104 13.87 17.50 7.55
N CYS A 105 13.00 17.08 6.64
CA CYS A 105 12.67 17.88 5.45
C CYS A 105 12.17 19.26 5.84
N GLY A 106 11.22 19.33 6.77
CA GLY A 106 10.68 20.59 7.26
C GLY A 106 11.73 21.50 7.86
N LYS A 107 12.65 20.96 8.66
CA LYS A 107 13.77 21.71 9.24
C LYS A 107 14.72 22.27 8.20
N GLU A 108 14.88 21.59 7.08
CA GLU A 108 15.75 21.98 5.98
C GLU A 108 15.05 22.92 4.97
N GLY A 109 13.79 23.28 5.22
CA GLY A 109 13.03 24.11 4.31
C GLY A 109 12.58 23.39 3.04
N ILE A 110 12.51 22.07 3.08
CA ILE A 110 12.09 21.22 1.96
C ILE A 110 10.73 20.63 2.30
N VAL A 111 9.78 20.70 1.37
CA VAL A 111 8.44 20.12 1.57
C VAL A 111 8.52 18.60 1.41
N PHE A 112 8.10 17.87 2.44
CA PHE A 112 7.88 16.44 2.33
C PHE A 112 6.48 16.19 1.76
N VAL A 113 6.39 15.52 0.61
CA VAL A 113 5.12 15.20 -0.02
C VAL A 113 4.56 13.94 0.62
N GLY A 114 3.88 14.14 1.72
CA GLY A 114 3.35 13.07 2.57
C GLY A 114 2.81 13.65 3.88
N PRO A 115 2.45 12.78 4.83
CA PRO A 115 1.94 13.21 6.12
C PRO A 115 3.05 13.78 7.01
N SER A 116 2.65 14.46 8.09
CA SER A 116 3.58 14.96 9.10
C SER A 116 4.27 13.80 9.83
N GLY A 117 5.45 14.07 10.39
CA GLY A 117 6.14 13.09 11.24
C GLY A 117 5.30 12.64 12.42
N ASP A 118 4.56 13.55 13.03
CA ASP A 118 3.66 13.24 14.14
C ASP A 118 2.56 12.25 13.73
N ALA A 119 1.92 12.47 12.57
CA ALA A 119 0.92 11.55 12.05
C ALA A 119 1.51 10.17 11.73
N ILE A 120 2.70 10.14 11.13
CA ILE A 120 3.39 8.87 10.83
C ILE A 120 3.66 8.09 12.11
N ARG A 121 4.14 8.74 13.17
CA ARG A 121 4.42 8.10 14.45
C ARG A 121 3.15 7.54 15.09
N LYS A 122 2.09 8.32 15.13
CA LYS A 122 0.80 7.90 15.70
C LYS A 122 0.23 6.69 14.97
N LEU A 123 0.32 6.68 13.65
CA LEU A 123 -0.21 5.59 12.83
C LEU A 123 0.70 4.36 12.80
N GLY A 124 2.00 4.54 13.03
CA GLY A 124 2.96 3.44 13.08
C GLY A 124 2.91 2.60 14.33
N LEU A 125 2.31 3.08 15.40
CA LEU A 125 2.14 2.35 16.66
C LEU A 125 0.72 1.78 16.71
N LYS A 126 0.59 0.45 16.80
CA LYS A 126 -0.72 -0.23 16.77
C LYS A 126 -1.69 0.31 17.82
N HIS A 127 -1.24 0.49 19.07
CA HIS A 127 -2.11 0.99 20.13
C HIS A 127 -2.56 2.44 19.88
N SER A 128 -1.68 3.31 19.38
CA SER A 128 -2.03 4.69 19.04
C SER A 128 -3.01 4.75 17.88
N ALA A 129 -2.80 3.95 16.85
CA ALA A 129 -3.70 3.87 15.71
C ALA A 129 -5.11 3.39 16.13
N ARG A 130 -5.16 2.38 17.02
CA ARG A 130 -6.42 1.88 17.57
C ARG A 130 -7.15 2.94 18.40
N GLU A 131 -6.44 3.68 19.24
CA GLU A 131 -7.02 4.78 20.02
C GLU A 131 -7.62 5.85 19.12
N ILE A 132 -6.95 6.21 18.04
CA ILE A 132 -7.43 7.16 17.06
C ILE A 132 -8.68 6.62 16.35
N ALA A 133 -8.69 5.33 15.97
CA ALA A 133 -9.84 4.68 15.38
C ALA A 133 -11.05 4.69 16.35
N GLU A 134 -10.83 4.43 17.63
CA GLU A 134 -11.90 4.53 18.64
C GLU A 134 -12.47 5.95 18.74
N LYS A 135 -11.62 6.97 18.77
CA LYS A 135 -12.06 8.37 18.78
C LYS A 135 -12.86 8.73 17.54
N ALA A 136 -12.50 8.18 16.40
CA ALA A 136 -13.19 8.38 15.13
C ALA A 136 -14.44 7.50 14.98
N LYS A 137 -14.73 6.65 15.98
CA LYS A 137 -15.84 5.68 15.97
C LYS A 137 -15.75 4.66 14.83
N VAL A 138 -14.52 4.26 14.49
CA VAL A 138 -14.26 3.21 13.52
C VAL A 138 -14.31 1.86 14.24
N PRO A 139 -15.08 0.87 13.74
CA PRO A 139 -15.15 -0.42 14.39
C PRO A 139 -13.81 -1.11 14.52
N LEU A 140 -13.53 -1.69 15.68
CA LEU A 140 -12.36 -2.52 15.94
C LEU A 140 -12.76 -3.98 16.03
N VAL A 141 -11.83 -4.89 15.73
CA VAL A 141 -12.05 -6.32 15.95
C VAL A 141 -12.42 -6.52 17.41
N PRO A 142 -13.57 -7.19 17.71
CA PRO A 142 -13.93 -7.49 19.08
C PRO A 142 -12.79 -8.24 19.80
N GLY A 143 -12.37 -7.71 20.92
CA GLY A 143 -11.22 -8.23 21.64
C GLY A 143 -11.32 -7.98 23.14
N SER A 144 -10.32 -8.44 23.86
CA SER A 144 -10.17 -8.26 25.30
C SER A 144 -9.05 -7.32 25.64
N GLY A 145 -9.02 -6.84 26.88
CA GLY A 145 -7.80 -6.37 27.53
C GLY A 145 -6.89 -7.54 27.88
N LEU A 146 -5.86 -7.27 28.69
CA LEU A 146 -4.96 -8.31 29.17
C LEU A 146 -5.72 -9.36 29.96
N ILE A 147 -5.41 -10.62 29.70
CA ILE A 147 -5.97 -11.79 30.37
C ILE A 147 -4.97 -12.27 31.42
N SER A 148 -5.44 -12.44 32.64
CA SER A 148 -4.56 -12.80 33.76
C SER A 148 -4.46 -14.32 34.04
N SER A 149 -5.42 -15.11 33.55
CA SER A 149 -5.46 -16.56 33.80
C SER A 149 -6.10 -17.34 32.66
N ALA A 150 -5.81 -18.64 32.62
CA ALA A 150 -6.40 -19.54 31.64
C ALA A 150 -7.93 -19.65 31.78
N SER A 151 -8.43 -19.60 33.02
CA SER A 151 -9.88 -19.64 33.26
C SER A 151 -10.59 -18.35 32.79
N GLU A 152 -9.96 -17.21 32.97
CA GLU A 152 -10.44 -15.93 32.44
C GLU A 152 -10.47 -15.97 30.91
N ALA A 153 -9.44 -16.53 30.28
CA ALA A 153 -9.36 -16.69 28.83
C ALA A 153 -10.58 -17.48 28.29
N LYS A 154 -10.95 -18.55 28.98
CA LYS A 154 -12.12 -19.34 28.60
C LYS A 154 -13.42 -18.54 28.66
N THR A 155 -13.64 -17.78 29.72
CA THR A 155 -14.81 -16.91 29.87
C THR A 155 -14.88 -15.86 28.80
N VAL A 156 -13.77 -15.17 28.53
CA VAL A 156 -13.69 -14.12 27.54
C VAL A 156 -13.88 -14.68 26.14
N ALA A 157 -13.29 -15.82 25.80
CA ALA A 157 -13.46 -16.47 24.52
C ALA A 157 -14.91 -16.81 24.23
N GLU A 158 -15.64 -17.27 25.23
CA GLU A 158 -17.07 -17.55 25.08
C GLU A 158 -17.89 -16.28 24.80
N GLN A 159 -17.53 -15.16 25.40
CA GLN A 159 -18.14 -13.85 25.14
C GLN A 159 -17.85 -13.34 23.75
N LEU A 160 -16.62 -13.51 23.26
CA LEU A 160 -16.23 -13.06 21.91
C LEU A 160 -16.81 -13.94 20.82
N GLY A 161 -17.02 -15.22 21.10
CA GLY A 161 -17.41 -16.22 20.11
C GLY A 161 -16.23 -16.84 19.37
N TYR A 162 -16.21 -18.17 19.35
CA TYR A 162 -15.19 -18.93 18.62
C TYR A 162 -15.39 -18.82 17.10
N PRO A 163 -14.31 -18.90 16.30
CA PRO A 163 -12.94 -19.03 16.72
C PRO A 163 -12.37 -17.70 17.25
N VAL A 164 -11.37 -17.81 18.11
CA VAL A 164 -10.63 -16.66 18.66
C VAL A 164 -9.15 -16.80 18.38
N MET A 165 -8.47 -15.66 18.35
CA MET A 165 -7.02 -15.59 18.27
C MET A 165 -6.46 -15.23 19.64
N VAL A 166 -5.53 -16.03 20.13
CA VAL A 166 -4.78 -15.78 21.37
C VAL A 166 -3.48 -15.12 20.98
N LYS A 167 -3.24 -13.91 21.49
CA LYS A 167 -2.09 -13.09 21.09
C LYS A 167 -1.25 -12.66 22.29
N SER A 168 0.07 -12.77 22.14
CA SER A 168 1.02 -12.12 23.04
C SER A 168 1.08 -10.62 22.71
N THR A 169 1.16 -9.76 23.73
CA THR A 169 1.32 -8.31 23.56
C THR A 169 2.59 -7.94 22.83
N ALA A 170 3.62 -8.78 22.90
CA ALA A 170 4.91 -8.57 22.25
C ALA A 170 5.10 -9.44 21.00
N GLY A 171 4.09 -10.23 20.60
CA GLY A 171 4.20 -11.20 19.52
C GLY A 171 4.40 -10.58 18.14
N GLY A 172 5.13 -11.29 17.30
CA GLY A 172 5.36 -10.93 15.90
C GLY A 172 5.94 -12.11 15.14
N GLY A 173 5.82 -12.09 13.81
CA GLY A 173 6.37 -13.13 12.95
C GLY A 173 5.77 -14.52 13.15
N GLY A 174 4.54 -14.62 13.63
CA GLY A 174 3.87 -15.90 13.90
C GLY A 174 4.19 -16.53 15.26
N ILE A 175 5.05 -15.90 16.06
CA ILE A 175 5.36 -16.33 17.41
C ILE A 175 4.48 -15.57 18.40
N GLY A 176 3.90 -16.28 19.38
CA GLY A 176 2.99 -15.68 20.35
C GLY A 176 1.61 -15.37 19.75
N LEU A 177 1.18 -16.19 18.79
CA LEU A 177 -0.08 -16.02 18.06
C LEU A 177 -0.65 -17.39 17.73
N GLN A 178 -1.87 -17.71 18.19
CA GLN A 178 -2.48 -18.99 17.89
C GLN A 178 -3.99 -18.91 17.85
N LYS A 179 -4.59 -19.48 16.79
CA LYS A 179 -6.04 -19.63 16.62
C LYS A 179 -6.58 -20.76 17.48
N VAL A 180 -7.74 -20.51 18.10
CA VAL A 180 -8.45 -21.52 18.89
C VAL A 180 -9.89 -21.64 18.39
N ASP A 181 -10.28 -22.83 17.99
CA ASP A 181 -11.59 -23.10 17.38
C ASP A 181 -12.67 -23.46 18.39
N SER A 182 -12.30 -23.99 19.55
CA SER A 182 -13.24 -24.50 20.54
C SER A 182 -12.78 -24.30 21.99
N PRO A 183 -13.72 -24.34 22.96
CA PRO A 183 -13.38 -24.20 24.38
C PRO A 183 -12.40 -25.26 24.92
N LYS A 184 -12.32 -26.39 24.24
CA LYS A 184 -11.47 -27.52 24.64
C LYS A 184 -9.99 -27.14 24.72
N ASP A 185 -9.52 -26.29 23.82
CA ASP A 185 -8.09 -26.02 23.68
C ASP A 185 -7.65 -24.68 24.27
N ILE A 186 -8.59 -23.81 24.67
CA ILE A 186 -8.28 -22.42 25.04
C ILE A 186 -7.30 -22.28 26.20
N GLU A 187 -7.44 -23.09 27.24
CA GLU A 187 -6.57 -22.98 28.42
C GLU A 187 -5.13 -23.36 28.11
N ASN A 188 -4.94 -24.47 27.36
CA ASN A 188 -3.61 -24.89 26.93
C ASN A 188 -2.95 -23.88 26.01
N VAL A 189 -3.69 -23.33 25.06
CA VAL A 189 -3.19 -22.33 24.12
C VAL A 189 -2.82 -21.04 24.84
N PHE A 190 -3.65 -20.62 25.81
CA PHE A 190 -3.32 -19.45 26.62
C PHE A 190 -1.96 -19.60 27.31
N GLU A 191 -1.73 -20.74 27.97
CA GLU A 191 -0.47 -21.01 28.66
C GLU A 191 0.72 -21.08 27.70
N THR A 192 0.52 -21.70 26.54
CA THR A 192 1.55 -21.79 25.50
C THR A 192 1.95 -20.41 24.99
N VAL A 193 0.97 -19.57 24.64
CA VAL A 193 1.22 -18.21 24.13
C VAL A 193 1.86 -17.33 25.20
N GLN A 194 1.41 -17.45 26.45
CA GLN A 194 2.02 -16.72 27.57
C GLN A 194 3.50 -17.10 27.75
N HIS A 195 3.81 -18.38 27.69
CA HIS A 195 5.18 -18.89 27.80
C HIS A 195 6.05 -18.41 26.63
N GLN A 196 5.53 -18.46 25.40
CA GLN A 196 6.24 -17.95 24.22
C GLN A 196 6.55 -16.46 24.35
N GLY A 197 5.60 -15.67 24.84
CA GLY A 197 5.80 -14.25 25.07
C GLY A 197 6.92 -13.97 26.06
N LYS A 198 6.96 -14.70 27.17
CA LYS A 198 8.03 -14.58 28.16
C LYS A 198 9.39 -15.02 27.62
N SER A 199 9.42 -16.16 26.90
CA SER A 199 10.67 -16.75 26.42
C SER A 199 11.31 -15.97 25.28
N PHE A 200 10.53 -15.49 24.32
CA PHE A 200 11.04 -14.85 23.12
C PHE A 200 11.08 -13.32 23.21
N PHE A 201 10.21 -12.71 24.02
CA PHE A 201 10.06 -11.24 24.07
C PHE A 201 10.18 -10.66 25.48
N GLY A 202 10.31 -11.52 26.51
CA GLY A 202 10.39 -11.07 27.90
C GLY A 202 9.07 -10.54 28.48
N ASP A 203 7.97 -10.67 27.79
CA ASP A 203 6.65 -10.19 28.17
C ASP A 203 5.62 -11.32 28.08
N GLY A 204 4.97 -11.64 29.21
CA GLY A 204 3.93 -12.67 29.30
C GLY A 204 2.50 -12.15 29.17
N GLY A 205 2.31 -10.90 28.74
CA GLY A 205 0.98 -10.35 28.51
C GLY A 205 0.27 -11.06 27.36
N VAL A 206 -1.01 -11.43 27.56
CA VAL A 206 -1.83 -12.14 26.58
C VAL A 206 -3.20 -11.49 26.51
N PHE A 207 -3.72 -11.37 25.31
CA PHE A 207 -5.08 -10.90 25.06
C PHE A 207 -5.75 -11.76 23.97
N LEU A 208 -7.05 -11.63 23.84
CA LEU A 208 -7.86 -12.38 22.89
C LEU A 208 -8.54 -11.45 21.90
N GLU A 209 -8.69 -11.91 20.66
CA GLU A 209 -9.47 -11.23 19.63
C GLU A 209 -10.34 -12.26 18.90
N ARG A 210 -11.50 -11.81 18.42
CA ARG A 210 -12.29 -12.63 17.51
C ARG A 210 -11.48 -12.90 16.24
N PHE A 211 -11.47 -14.13 15.79
CA PHE A 211 -10.88 -14.50 14.51
C PHE A 211 -11.94 -14.40 13.40
N VAL A 212 -11.63 -13.68 12.34
CA VAL A 212 -12.53 -13.55 11.19
C VAL A 212 -12.13 -14.59 10.15
N GLU A 213 -13.01 -15.57 9.93
CA GLU A 213 -12.79 -16.58 8.90
C GLU A 213 -13.08 -15.98 7.51
N ASN A 214 -12.29 -16.38 6.51
CA ASN A 214 -12.42 -15.89 5.15
C ASN A 214 -12.42 -14.35 5.09
N ALA A 215 -11.55 -13.72 5.87
CA ALA A 215 -11.43 -12.27 5.93
C ALA A 215 -11.08 -11.70 4.56
N ARG A 216 -11.81 -10.68 4.12
CA ARG A 216 -11.47 -9.90 2.95
C ARG A 216 -10.72 -8.65 3.37
N HIS A 217 -9.68 -8.31 2.63
CA HIS A 217 -8.91 -7.08 2.85
C HIS A 217 -9.45 -6.00 1.93
N ILE A 218 -10.16 -5.04 2.51
CA ILE A 218 -10.73 -3.91 1.79
C ILE A 218 -10.11 -2.64 2.34
N GLU A 219 -9.64 -1.79 1.46
CA GLU A 219 -8.99 -0.54 1.83
C GLU A 219 -9.69 0.65 1.17
N ILE A 220 -9.71 1.77 1.88
CA ILE A 220 -10.30 3.01 1.38
C ILE A 220 -9.19 4.02 1.09
N GLN A 221 -9.15 4.50 -0.16
CA GLN A 221 -8.26 5.58 -0.54
C GLN A 221 -8.78 6.90 0.02
N MET A 222 -7.94 7.59 0.79
CA MET A 222 -8.29 8.90 1.33
C MET A 222 -7.27 9.96 0.94
N LEU A 223 -7.73 11.19 0.90
CA LEU A 223 -6.93 12.39 0.73
C LEU A 223 -7.34 13.40 1.80
N GLY A 224 -6.36 14.01 2.44
CA GLY A 224 -6.59 15.01 3.45
C GLY A 224 -5.79 16.27 3.16
N ASP A 225 -6.32 17.44 3.57
CA ASP A 225 -5.66 18.74 3.33
C ASP A 225 -4.76 19.18 4.49
N GLY A 226 -4.70 18.40 5.57
CA GLY A 226 -3.94 18.76 6.76
C GLY A 226 -4.67 19.71 7.71
N ARG A 227 -5.88 20.11 7.38
CA ARG A 227 -6.68 21.10 8.14
C ARG A 227 -7.99 20.53 8.67
N GLY A 228 -8.16 19.21 8.60
CA GLY A 228 -9.36 18.52 9.04
C GLY A 228 -10.34 18.19 7.92
N ASN A 229 -10.10 18.66 6.69
CA ASN A 229 -10.90 18.26 5.54
C ASN A 229 -10.31 17.03 4.90
N ALA A 230 -11.15 16.03 4.60
CA ALA A 230 -10.74 14.79 4.00
C ALA A 230 -11.83 14.28 3.06
N ILE A 231 -11.39 13.53 2.05
CA ILE A 231 -12.29 12.84 1.12
C ILE A 231 -11.81 11.42 0.92
N ALA A 232 -12.74 10.46 1.00
CA ALA A 232 -12.52 9.07 0.60
C ALA A 232 -13.06 8.91 -0.84
N ILE A 233 -12.22 8.39 -1.72
CA ILE A 233 -12.53 8.32 -3.15
C ILE A 233 -12.89 6.94 -3.66
N GLY A 234 -12.96 5.96 -2.78
CA GLY A 234 -13.41 4.62 -3.10
C GLY A 234 -12.56 3.53 -2.46
N GLU A 235 -13.05 2.31 -2.59
CA GLU A 235 -12.37 1.15 -2.03
C GLU A 235 -11.57 0.40 -3.08
N ARG A 236 -10.64 -0.41 -2.59
CA ARG A 236 -9.96 -1.47 -3.34
C ARG A 236 -10.08 -2.77 -2.56
N ASP A 237 -10.22 -3.86 -3.29
CA ASP A 237 -10.18 -5.21 -2.71
C ASP A 237 -8.81 -5.81 -2.97
N CYS A 238 -8.09 -6.08 -1.90
CA CYS A 238 -6.74 -6.63 -1.93
C CYS A 238 -6.68 -8.02 -1.30
N SER A 239 -7.78 -8.77 -1.36
CA SER A 239 -7.91 -10.08 -0.71
C SER A 239 -7.03 -11.14 -1.34
N LEU A 240 -6.70 -11.00 -2.64
CA LEU A 240 -5.84 -11.96 -3.31
C LEU A 240 -4.39 -11.71 -2.95
N GLN A 241 -3.91 -12.47 -1.99
CA GLN A 241 -2.57 -12.35 -1.44
C GLN A 241 -1.85 -13.71 -1.50
N ARG A 242 -0.52 -13.64 -1.58
CA ARG A 242 0.36 -14.79 -1.45
C ARG A 242 1.32 -14.51 -0.28
N ARG A 243 1.24 -15.29 0.79
CA ARG A 243 2.07 -15.09 2.01
C ARG A 243 2.03 -13.65 2.51
N ASN A 244 0.80 -13.08 2.61
CA ASN A 244 0.54 -11.71 3.01
C ASN A 244 1.03 -10.64 2.02
N GLN A 245 1.45 -11.04 0.81
CA GLN A 245 1.81 -10.13 -0.26
C GLN A 245 0.66 -10.03 -1.27
N LYS A 246 0.18 -8.83 -1.50
CA LYS A 246 -0.85 -8.54 -2.49
C LYS A 246 -0.30 -8.83 -3.89
N ILE A 247 -1.06 -9.52 -4.74
CA ILE A 247 -0.63 -9.85 -6.12
C ILE A 247 -1.61 -9.39 -7.18
N ILE A 248 -2.91 -9.40 -6.87
CA ILE A 248 -3.95 -8.81 -7.72
C ILE A 248 -4.86 -7.98 -6.83
N GLU A 249 -5.13 -6.76 -7.23
CA GLU A 249 -6.05 -5.84 -6.57
C GLU A 249 -7.12 -5.39 -7.55
N GLU A 250 -8.29 -5.04 -7.03
CA GLU A 250 -9.40 -4.59 -7.87
C GLU A 250 -10.26 -3.51 -7.21
N THR A 251 -10.97 -2.77 -8.04
CA THR A 251 -12.01 -1.83 -7.61
C THR A 251 -13.14 -1.84 -8.65
N PRO A 252 -14.42 -1.74 -8.23
CA PRO A 252 -14.90 -1.80 -6.86
C PRO A 252 -14.75 -3.20 -6.27
N ALA A 253 -14.85 -3.31 -4.94
CA ALA A 253 -14.85 -4.60 -4.26
C ALA A 253 -16.09 -5.41 -4.67
N PRO A 254 -15.90 -6.63 -5.20
CA PRO A 254 -17.06 -7.43 -5.61
C PRO A 254 -17.89 -7.85 -4.41
N ASN A 255 -19.20 -7.93 -4.60
CA ASN A 255 -20.14 -8.40 -3.58
C ASN A 255 -20.11 -7.62 -2.26
N LEU A 256 -19.74 -6.35 -2.31
CA LEU A 256 -19.78 -5.47 -1.15
C LEU A 256 -21.10 -4.69 -1.17
N PRO A 257 -21.96 -4.83 -0.13
CA PRO A 257 -23.19 -4.06 -0.06
C PRO A 257 -22.94 -2.56 -0.07
N ALA A 258 -23.75 -1.81 -0.81
CA ALA A 258 -23.62 -0.36 -0.93
C ALA A 258 -23.65 0.36 0.43
N ALA A 259 -24.50 -0.09 1.35
CA ALA A 259 -24.60 0.48 2.70
C ALA A 259 -23.31 0.26 3.50
N THR A 260 -22.69 -0.90 3.37
CA THR A 260 -21.42 -1.21 4.03
C THR A 260 -20.26 -0.39 3.45
N ARG A 261 -20.24 -0.27 2.12
CA ARG A 261 -19.27 0.61 1.45
C ARG A 261 -19.35 2.04 1.98
N GLN A 262 -20.56 2.56 2.12
CA GLN A 262 -20.74 3.94 2.61
C GLN A 262 -20.26 4.07 4.07
N LYS A 263 -20.49 3.08 4.90
CA LYS A 263 -20.01 3.06 6.29
C LYS A 263 -18.48 3.04 6.35
N MET A 264 -17.83 2.28 5.48
CA MET A 264 -16.37 2.24 5.36
C MET A 264 -15.80 3.60 4.93
N ILE A 265 -16.45 4.25 3.98
CA ILE A 265 -16.08 5.59 3.49
C ILE A 265 -16.23 6.61 4.62
N ASP A 266 -17.36 6.63 5.30
CA ASP A 266 -17.62 7.58 6.38
C ASP A 266 -16.62 7.41 7.54
N ALA A 267 -16.31 6.15 7.89
CA ALA A 267 -15.33 5.83 8.92
C ALA A 267 -13.92 6.32 8.55
N ALA A 268 -13.51 6.11 7.29
CA ALA A 268 -12.21 6.57 6.81
C ALA A 268 -12.10 8.11 6.84
N GLU A 269 -13.13 8.81 6.41
CA GLU A 269 -13.16 10.28 6.45
C GLU A 269 -13.13 10.81 7.87
N SER A 270 -13.87 10.18 8.79
CA SER A 270 -13.86 10.53 10.22
C SER A 270 -12.46 10.38 10.82
N LEU A 271 -11.79 9.26 10.52
CA LEU A 271 -10.43 9.00 10.99
C LEU A 271 -9.44 10.04 10.46
N ALA A 272 -9.50 10.32 9.17
CA ALA A 272 -8.64 11.32 8.54
C ALA A 272 -8.88 12.73 9.12
N SER A 273 -10.13 13.07 9.40
CA SER A 273 -10.49 14.36 10.01
C SER A 273 -9.95 14.48 11.44
N VAL A 274 -10.10 13.45 12.26
CA VAL A 274 -9.58 13.43 13.65
C VAL A 274 -8.06 13.60 13.67
N LEU A 275 -7.35 12.97 12.72
CA LEU A 275 -5.91 13.08 12.57
C LEU A 275 -5.44 14.41 11.97
N LYS A 276 -6.34 15.18 11.37
CA LYS A 276 -5.99 16.28 10.47
C LYS A 276 -4.97 15.80 9.43
N TYR A 277 -5.27 14.66 8.83
CA TYR A 277 -4.38 13.97 7.91
C TYR A 277 -4.07 14.85 6.70
N LYS A 278 -2.81 14.83 6.29
CA LYS A 278 -2.34 15.56 5.10
C LYS A 278 -1.80 14.58 4.08
N CYS A 279 -2.16 14.77 2.82
CA CYS A 279 -1.73 14.00 1.65
C CYS A 279 -2.56 12.73 1.43
N ALA A 280 -2.02 11.76 0.69
CA ALA A 280 -2.69 10.50 0.42
C ALA A 280 -2.44 9.49 1.54
N GLY A 281 -3.45 8.73 1.86
CA GLY A 281 -3.36 7.61 2.78
C GLY A 281 -4.43 6.59 2.47
N THR A 282 -4.31 5.44 3.11
CA THR A 282 -5.23 4.33 2.90
C THR A 282 -5.62 3.73 4.23
N VAL A 283 -6.91 3.62 4.47
CA VAL A 283 -7.45 2.95 5.66
C VAL A 283 -7.76 1.51 5.28
N GLU A 284 -7.09 0.57 5.91
CA GLU A 284 -7.31 -0.86 5.67
C GLU A 284 -8.29 -1.44 6.68
N TYR A 285 -9.23 -2.23 6.17
CA TYR A 285 -10.22 -2.95 6.95
C TYR A 285 -10.16 -4.45 6.70
N ILE A 286 -10.51 -5.22 7.72
CA ILE A 286 -10.89 -6.61 7.58
C ILE A 286 -12.40 -6.64 7.44
N TYR A 287 -12.90 -7.27 6.36
CA TYR A 287 -14.33 -7.42 6.11
C TYR A 287 -14.75 -8.87 6.30
N ASP A 288 -15.73 -9.06 7.19
CA ASP A 288 -16.39 -10.33 7.43
C ASP A 288 -17.68 -10.37 6.61
N SER A 289 -17.64 -11.05 5.46
CA SER A 289 -18.77 -11.10 4.55
C SER A 289 -19.95 -11.89 5.11
N ALA A 290 -19.69 -12.88 5.99
CA ALA A 290 -20.75 -13.70 6.60
C ALA A 290 -21.64 -12.87 7.54
N ARG A 291 -21.06 -11.90 8.24
CA ARG A 291 -21.77 -11.02 9.18
C ARG A 291 -22.07 -9.64 8.60
N ASP A 292 -21.52 -9.32 7.43
CA ASP A 292 -21.52 -7.95 6.86
C ASP A 292 -21.02 -6.92 7.86
N GLU A 293 -19.88 -7.23 8.49
CA GLU A 293 -19.20 -6.35 9.44
C GLU A 293 -17.76 -6.09 8.99
N PHE A 294 -17.26 -4.89 9.25
CA PHE A 294 -15.88 -4.54 8.96
C PHE A 294 -15.18 -3.99 10.20
N TYR A 295 -13.87 -4.19 10.25
CA TYR A 295 -13.06 -3.80 11.40
C TYR A 295 -11.79 -3.13 10.93
N PHE A 296 -11.38 -2.08 11.65
CA PHE A 296 -10.14 -1.37 11.38
C PHE A 296 -8.93 -2.29 11.54
N LEU A 297 -8.03 -2.25 10.58
CA LEU A 297 -6.75 -2.97 10.65
C LEU A 297 -5.60 -2.01 10.85
N GLU A 298 -5.39 -1.10 9.90
CA GLU A 298 -4.29 -0.13 9.95
C GLU A 298 -4.52 1.03 8.96
N VAL A 299 -3.67 2.05 9.08
CA VAL A 299 -3.57 3.10 8.07
C VAL A 299 -2.18 3.04 7.45
N ASN A 300 -2.13 3.00 6.12
CA ASN A 300 -0.89 3.20 5.38
C ASN A 300 -0.76 4.70 5.09
N ALA A 301 0.22 5.33 5.72
CA ALA A 301 0.43 6.79 5.66
C ALA A 301 1.28 7.18 4.44
N ARG A 302 0.90 6.69 3.27
CA ARG A 302 1.64 6.83 2.02
C ARG A 302 0.78 6.49 0.81
N LEU A 303 1.32 6.74 -0.36
CA LEU A 303 0.73 6.23 -1.60
C LEU A 303 0.88 4.70 -1.66
N GLN A 304 -0.19 4.01 -2.06
CA GLN A 304 -0.17 2.56 -2.22
C GLN A 304 0.28 2.14 -3.61
N VAL A 305 0.87 0.94 -3.68
CA VAL A 305 1.29 0.33 -4.94
C VAL A 305 0.10 0.21 -5.90
N GLU A 306 -1.07 -0.15 -5.37
CA GLU A 306 -2.31 -0.40 -6.09
C GLU A 306 -3.15 0.84 -6.40
N HIS A 307 -2.64 2.05 -6.17
CA HIS A 307 -3.38 3.28 -6.45
C HIS A 307 -3.86 3.42 -7.92
N PRO A 308 -3.18 2.83 -8.92
CA PRO A 308 -3.62 2.97 -10.31
C PRO A 308 -5.05 2.48 -10.59
N VAL A 309 -5.54 1.46 -9.90
CA VAL A 309 -6.91 1.00 -10.14
C VAL A 309 -7.93 2.08 -9.76
N THR A 310 -7.68 2.79 -8.67
CA THR A 310 -8.52 3.95 -8.27
C THR A 310 -8.43 5.07 -9.29
N GLU A 311 -7.25 5.33 -9.84
CA GLU A 311 -7.06 6.35 -10.86
C GLU A 311 -7.87 6.07 -12.13
N LEU A 312 -7.90 4.80 -12.56
CA LEU A 312 -8.63 4.43 -13.79
C LEU A 312 -10.14 4.58 -13.66
N VAL A 313 -10.71 4.32 -12.48
CA VAL A 313 -12.16 4.45 -12.28
C VAL A 313 -12.61 5.87 -11.92
N THR A 314 -11.69 6.71 -11.44
CA THR A 314 -12.01 8.09 -11.03
C THR A 314 -11.48 9.15 -11.97
N ASN A 315 -10.60 8.79 -12.87
CA ASN A 315 -9.89 9.72 -13.77
C ASN A 315 -9.02 10.74 -13.06
N LEU A 316 -8.56 10.40 -11.85
CA LEU A 316 -7.66 11.26 -11.06
C LEU A 316 -6.20 10.84 -11.25
N ASP A 317 -5.30 11.81 -11.13
CA ASP A 317 -3.87 11.57 -10.93
C ASP A 317 -3.57 11.82 -9.45
N LEU A 318 -3.45 10.74 -8.68
CA LEU A 318 -3.23 10.84 -7.23
C LEU A 318 -1.88 11.48 -6.89
N VAL A 319 -0.88 11.33 -7.73
CA VAL A 319 0.42 11.98 -7.52
C VAL A 319 0.29 13.50 -7.69
N GLU A 320 -0.46 13.95 -8.69
CA GLU A 320 -0.76 15.38 -8.85
C GLU A 320 -1.49 15.93 -7.63
N TRP A 321 -2.49 15.21 -7.12
CA TRP A 321 -3.22 15.63 -5.92
C TRP A 321 -2.31 15.72 -4.70
N MET A 322 -1.42 14.75 -4.54
CA MET A 322 -0.43 14.77 -3.45
C MET A 322 0.47 16.01 -3.51
N LEU A 323 0.96 16.33 -4.70
CA LEU A 323 1.81 17.51 -4.92
C LEU A 323 1.07 18.81 -4.61
N ARG A 324 -0.17 18.96 -5.07
CA ARG A 324 -0.96 20.15 -4.82
C ARG A 324 -1.32 20.30 -3.34
N ILE A 325 -1.69 19.23 -2.68
CA ILE A 325 -1.93 19.22 -1.24
C ILE A 325 -0.66 19.63 -0.47
N ALA A 326 0.48 19.07 -0.83
CA ALA A 326 1.74 19.38 -0.17
C ALA A 326 2.14 20.86 -0.33
N ALA A 327 1.76 21.47 -1.44
CA ALA A 327 1.98 22.89 -1.70
C ALA A 327 0.92 23.80 -1.05
N ASP A 328 0.05 23.27 -0.20
CA ASP A 328 -1.09 23.98 0.43
C ASP A 328 -2.09 24.58 -0.58
N ALA A 329 -2.19 23.99 -1.75
CA ALA A 329 -3.12 24.35 -2.82
C ALA A 329 -3.95 23.13 -3.25
N PRO A 330 -4.71 22.50 -2.33
CA PRO A 330 -5.45 21.29 -2.65
C PRO A 330 -6.53 21.54 -3.69
N PRO A 331 -6.79 20.57 -4.59
CA PRO A 331 -7.98 20.63 -5.41
C PRO A 331 -9.24 20.60 -4.54
N SER A 332 -10.37 20.99 -5.12
CA SER A 332 -11.64 20.92 -4.42
C SER A 332 -12.00 19.47 -4.09
N PHE A 333 -12.31 19.20 -2.81
CA PHE A 333 -12.79 17.89 -2.37
C PHE A 333 -14.31 17.79 -2.63
N ASP A 334 -14.69 17.84 -3.90
CA ASP A 334 -16.08 17.76 -4.35
C ASP A 334 -16.42 16.34 -4.80
N ARG A 335 -17.10 15.60 -3.93
CA ARG A 335 -17.51 14.23 -4.19
C ARG A 335 -18.38 14.08 -5.43
N SER A 336 -19.15 15.10 -5.80
CA SER A 336 -19.99 15.07 -7.01
C SER A 336 -19.17 14.97 -8.30
N LYS A 337 -17.91 15.43 -8.26
CA LYS A 337 -16.97 15.39 -9.39
C LYS A 337 -16.06 14.18 -9.36
N ILE A 338 -16.05 13.42 -8.25
CA ILE A 338 -15.17 12.29 -8.02
C ILE A 338 -16.03 11.04 -7.83
N LYS A 339 -16.59 10.52 -8.94
CA LYS A 339 -17.42 9.31 -8.91
C LYS A 339 -16.72 8.19 -9.65
N PRO A 340 -16.46 7.06 -8.97
CA PRO A 340 -15.93 5.88 -9.67
C PRO A 340 -16.91 5.37 -10.72
N VAL A 341 -16.40 5.06 -11.90
CA VAL A 341 -17.16 4.48 -13.01
C VAL A 341 -16.39 3.27 -13.55
N GLY A 342 -17.08 2.15 -13.70
CA GLY A 342 -16.50 0.93 -14.23
C GLY A 342 -15.72 0.15 -13.19
N ALA A 343 -14.82 -0.70 -13.70
CA ALA A 343 -14.00 -1.58 -12.87
C ALA A 343 -12.55 -1.57 -13.37
N SER A 344 -11.61 -1.77 -12.45
CA SER A 344 -10.18 -1.87 -12.76
C SER A 344 -9.53 -2.97 -11.93
N MET A 345 -8.56 -3.64 -12.54
CA MET A 345 -7.74 -4.66 -11.88
C MET A 345 -6.27 -4.40 -12.15
N GLU A 346 -5.44 -4.69 -11.18
CA GLU A 346 -3.99 -4.58 -11.26
C GLU A 346 -3.36 -5.92 -10.92
N ALA A 347 -2.43 -6.39 -11.75
CA ALA A 347 -1.59 -7.55 -11.44
C ALA A 347 -0.14 -7.10 -11.27
N ARG A 348 0.52 -7.56 -10.22
CA ARG A 348 1.92 -7.22 -9.93
C ARG A 348 2.84 -8.28 -10.52
N LEU A 349 3.66 -7.88 -11.47
CA LEU A 349 4.66 -8.76 -12.10
C LEU A 349 5.97 -8.66 -11.32
N TYR A 350 6.37 -9.79 -10.75
CA TYR A 350 7.60 -9.90 -9.94
C TYR A 350 8.63 -10.80 -10.59
N ALA A 351 9.91 -10.44 -10.45
CA ALA A 351 11.05 -11.32 -10.77
C ALA A 351 11.24 -12.32 -9.63
N GLU A 352 10.41 -13.34 -9.59
CA GLU A 352 10.37 -14.38 -8.57
C GLU A 352 10.17 -15.75 -9.21
N ASN A 353 10.67 -16.81 -8.57
CA ASN A 353 10.50 -18.17 -9.02
C ASN A 353 9.44 -18.91 -8.19
N PRO A 354 8.19 -19.06 -8.69
CA PRO A 354 7.13 -19.77 -7.97
C PRO A 354 7.46 -21.23 -7.66
N ALA A 355 8.23 -21.88 -8.52
CA ALA A 355 8.63 -23.29 -8.33
C ALA A 355 9.65 -23.47 -7.20
N LYS A 356 10.32 -22.40 -6.79
CA LYS A 356 11.33 -22.41 -5.72
C LYS A 356 10.91 -21.52 -4.53
N GLY A 357 9.65 -21.58 -4.15
CA GLY A 357 9.14 -20.81 -3.01
C GLY A 357 9.14 -19.31 -3.24
N PHE A 358 9.02 -18.85 -4.48
CA PHE A 358 8.98 -17.43 -4.85
C PHE A 358 10.27 -16.67 -4.49
N ARG A 359 11.41 -17.34 -4.57
CA ARG A 359 12.71 -16.69 -4.39
C ARG A 359 12.95 -15.64 -5.47
N PRO A 360 13.65 -14.53 -5.16
CA PRO A 360 14.06 -13.58 -6.18
C PRO A 360 14.80 -14.24 -7.33
N SER A 361 14.52 -13.80 -8.55
CA SER A 361 15.16 -14.31 -9.77
C SER A 361 15.85 -13.16 -10.50
N PRO A 362 17.10 -12.82 -10.13
CA PRO A 362 17.85 -11.77 -10.83
C PRO A 362 18.32 -12.25 -12.20
N GLY A 363 18.62 -11.31 -13.08
CA GLY A 363 19.15 -11.59 -14.40
C GLY A 363 19.03 -10.42 -15.35
N GLN A 364 19.59 -10.58 -16.53
CA GLN A 364 19.45 -9.59 -17.60
C GLN A 364 18.28 -9.96 -18.50
N LEU A 365 17.35 -9.02 -18.68
CA LEU A 365 16.18 -9.23 -19.50
C LEU A 365 16.54 -9.27 -20.98
N THR A 366 16.15 -10.33 -21.66
CA THR A 366 16.42 -10.56 -23.08
C THR A 366 15.24 -10.19 -23.97
N GLU A 367 14.03 -10.21 -23.41
CA GLU A 367 12.80 -9.81 -24.09
C GLU A 367 11.83 -9.22 -23.08
N VAL A 368 11.22 -8.10 -23.43
CA VAL A 368 10.16 -7.46 -22.64
C VAL A 368 9.09 -6.99 -23.59
N HIS A 369 7.89 -7.53 -23.45
CA HIS A 369 6.72 -7.11 -24.21
C HIS A 369 5.50 -6.99 -23.32
N PHE A 370 4.85 -5.83 -23.36
CA PHE A 370 3.59 -5.58 -22.68
C PHE A 370 2.55 -5.13 -23.72
N PRO A 371 1.25 -5.41 -23.49
CA PRO A 371 0.21 -4.91 -24.39
C PRO A 371 0.13 -3.38 -24.35
N GLU A 372 0.09 -2.74 -25.52
CA GLU A 372 0.05 -1.28 -25.63
C GLU A 372 -1.30 -0.68 -25.17
N TRP A 373 -2.38 -1.45 -25.28
CA TRP A 373 -3.72 -1.00 -24.90
C TRP A 373 -3.98 -0.99 -23.39
N ALA A 374 -3.15 -1.68 -22.60
CA ALA A 374 -3.25 -1.69 -21.14
C ALA A 374 -2.36 -0.60 -20.53
N ARG A 375 -2.69 -0.18 -19.31
CA ARG A 375 -1.78 0.68 -18.55
C ARG A 375 -0.69 -0.18 -17.92
N ILE A 376 0.55 0.16 -18.22
CA ILE A 376 1.72 -0.52 -17.66
C ILE A 376 2.54 0.48 -16.85
N ASP A 377 2.60 0.29 -15.54
CA ASP A 377 3.49 1.03 -14.67
C ASP A 377 4.72 0.16 -14.44
N GLY A 378 5.77 0.40 -15.22
CA GLY A 378 6.96 -0.45 -15.23
C GLY A 378 8.22 0.35 -15.47
N TRP A 379 9.36 -0.30 -15.26
CA TRP A 379 10.68 0.31 -15.42
C TRP A 379 11.63 -0.54 -16.26
N VAL A 380 11.15 -1.68 -16.75
CA VAL A 380 12.00 -2.66 -17.43
C VAL A 380 11.83 -2.63 -18.94
N LYS A 381 12.91 -2.93 -19.64
CA LYS A 381 12.97 -3.09 -21.09
C LYS A 381 14.02 -4.15 -21.44
N LYS A 382 14.11 -4.50 -22.71
CA LYS A 382 15.17 -5.39 -23.18
C LYS A 382 16.54 -4.83 -22.76
N GLY A 383 17.35 -5.67 -22.14
CA GLY A 383 18.69 -5.31 -21.65
C GLY A 383 18.74 -4.85 -20.20
N THR A 384 17.60 -4.61 -19.54
CA THR A 384 17.58 -4.24 -18.13
C THR A 384 18.20 -5.32 -17.26
N GLU A 385 19.13 -4.92 -16.39
CA GLU A 385 19.67 -5.79 -15.33
C GLU A 385 18.74 -5.75 -14.13
N VAL A 386 18.19 -6.89 -13.75
CA VAL A 386 17.34 -7.05 -12.57
C VAL A 386 18.19 -7.64 -11.45
N SER A 387 18.34 -6.87 -10.37
CA SER A 387 19.09 -7.24 -9.18
C SER A 387 18.19 -7.86 -8.13
N ALA A 388 18.73 -8.71 -7.27
CA ALA A 388 18.05 -9.20 -6.07
C ALA A 388 18.18 -8.25 -4.87
N GLU A 389 18.89 -7.14 -5.03
CA GLU A 389 19.17 -6.17 -3.94
C GLU A 389 17.94 -5.39 -3.50
N TYR A 390 17.01 -5.12 -4.42
CA TYR A 390 15.82 -4.32 -4.15
C TYR A 390 14.54 -5.13 -4.38
N ASP A 391 13.39 -4.48 -4.25
CA ASP A 391 12.09 -5.06 -4.48
C ASP A 391 12.01 -5.73 -5.87
N PRO A 392 11.42 -6.94 -5.98
CA PRO A 392 11.39 -7.69 -7.23
C PRO A 392 10.37 -7.19 -8.26
N THR A 393 9.65 -6.11 -8.00
CA THR A 393 8.61 -5.60 -8.91
C THR A 393 9.22 -5.15 -10.23
N LEU A 394 8.75 -5.74 -11.33
CA LEU A 394 9.13 -5.35 -12.69
C LEU A 394 8.12 -4.37 -13.29
N ALA A 395 6.85 -4.64 -13.08
CA ALA A 395 5.76 -3.84 -13.62
C ALA A 395 4.45 -4.16 -12.91
N LYS A 396 3.52 -3.23 -13.02
CA LYS A 396 2.11 -3.42 -12.69
C LYS A 396 1.34 -3.39 -14.01
N ILE A 397 0.49 -4.39 -14.22
CA ILE A 397 -0.37 -4.51 -15.40
C ILE A 397 -1.77 -4.14 -14.96
N ILE A 398 -2.29 -3.03 -15.47
CA ILE A 398 -3.54 -2.45 -15.01
C ILE A 398 -4.51 -2.37 -16.19
N VAL A 399 -5.71 -2.90 -15.98
CA VAL A 399 -6.76 -2.94 -16.99
C VAL A 399 -8.04 -2.29 -16.48
N TYR A 400 -8.91 -1.94 -17.41
CA TYR A 400 -10.21 -1.31 -17.15
C TYR A 400 -11.31 -2.05 -17.89
N GLY A 401 -12.52 -1.99 -17.39
CA GLY A 401 -13.72 -2.48 -18.04
C GLY A 401 -14.95 -1.74 -17.52
N LYS A 402 -16.04 -1.79 -18.29
CA LYS A 402 -17.31 -1.18 -17.86
C LYS A 402 -17.90 -1.85 -16.62
N ASP A 403 -17.56 -3.11 -16.43
CA ASP A 403 -17.93 -3.93 -15.28
C ASP A 403 -16.83 -4.94 -14.97
N ARG A 404 -16.97 -5.70 -13.89
CA ARG A 404 -15.97 -6.67 -13.46
C ARG A 404 -15.73 -7.77 -14.50
N LYS A 405 -16.78 -8.24 -15.17
CA LYS A 405 -16.67 -9.29 -16.20
C LYS A 405 -15.80 -8.87 -17.37
N GLU A 406 -16.04 -7.68 -17.91
CA GLU A 406 -15.22 -7.12 -19.00
C GLU A 406 -13.78 -6.85 -18.50
N CYS A 407 -13.64 -6.30 -17.31
CA CYS A 407 -12.34 -6.02 -16.72
C CYS A 407 -11.52 -7.30 -16.56
N LEU A 408 -12.12 -8.36 -16.06
CA LEU A 408 -11.46 -9.66 -15.91
C LEU A 408 -11.06 -10.26 -17.25
N ALA A 409 -11.89 -10.16 -18.26
CA ALA A 409 -11.55 -10.59 -19.62
C ALA A 409 -10.34 -9.80 -20.14
N ASN A 410 -10.29 -8.50 -19.90
CA ASN A 410 -9.16 -7.66 -20.26
C ASN A 410 -7.90 -8.02 -19.48
N LEU A 411 -8.02 -8.36 -18.21
CA LEU A 411 -6.87 -8.80 -17.40
C LEU A 411 -6.27 -10.09 -17.95
N ASN A 412 -7.10 -11.09 -18.25
CA ASN A 412 -6.63 -12.34 -18.83
C ASN A 412 -5.96 -12.11 -20.19
N ARG A 413 -6.53 -11.25 -21.02
CA ARG A 413 -5.94 -10.88 -22.29
C ARG A 413 -4.58 -10.20 -22.12
N ALA A 414 -4.49 -9.23 -21.21
CA ALA A 414 -3.25 -8.51 -20.96
C ALA A 414 -2.14 -9.45 -20.46
N LEU A 415 -2.46 -10.35 -19.54
CA LEU A 415 -1.50 -11.32 -19.02
C LEU A 415 -1.02 -12.28 -20.10
N ASN A 416 -1.91 -12.70 -21.01
CA ASN A 416 -1.55 -13.58 -22.13
C ASN A 416 -0.69 -12.87 -23.19
N GLU A 417 -0.82 -11.56 -23.32
CA GLU A 417 -0.01 -10.76 -24.26
C GLU A 417 1.31 -10.28 -23.64
N THR A 418 1.57 -10.57 -22.37
CA THR A 418 2.81 -10.17 -21.68
C THR A 418 3.88 -11.26 -21.82
N SER A 419 5.08 -10.84 -22.21
CA SER A 419 6.26 -11.72 -22.34
C SER A 419 7.48 -11.04 -21.74
N VAL A 420 8.08 -11.66 -20.72
CA VAL A 420 9.32 -11.18 -20.09
C VAL A 420 10.26 -12.38 -19.92
N TYR A 421 11.43 -12.32 -20.55
CA TYR A 421 12.44 -13.37 -20.51
C TYR A 421 13.78 -12.83 -20.03
N GLY A 422 14.63 -13.72 -19.52
CA GLY A 422 15.93 -13.38 -18.95
C GLY A 422 15.99 -13.54 -17.44
N CYS A 423 14.84 -13.48 -16.77
CA CYS A 423 14.65 -13.93 -15.40
C CYS A 423 13.33 -14.66 -15.30
N ILE A 424 13.13 -15.42 -14.23
CA ILE A 424 11.86 -16.08 -13.98
C ILE A 424 10.92 -15.07 -13.32
N THR A 425 9.66 -15.05 -13.76
CA THR A 425 8.64 -14.17 -13.21
C THR A 425 7.46 -14.97 -12.68
N ASN A 426 6.53 -14.30 -12.01
CA ASN A 426 5.30 -14.91 -11.54
C ASN A 426 4.17 -14.87 -12.58
N ILE A 427 4.47 -14.63 -13.86
CA ILE A 427 3.44 -14.44 -14.89
C ILE A 427 2.52 -15.65 -15.04
N ASP A 428 3.06 -16.87 -15.02
CA ASP A 428 2.23 -18.07 -15.15
C ASP A 428 1.32 -18.26 -13.94
N TYR A 429 1.81 -17.90 -12.75
CA TYR A 429 1.00 -17.89 -11.53
C TYR A 429 -0.14 -16.88 -11.64
N LEU A 430 0.13 -15.67 -12.11
CA LEU A 430 -0.89 -14.65 -12.35
C LEU A 430 -1.93 -15.10 -13.36
N ARG A 431 -1.50 -15.71 -14.48
CA ARG A 431 -2.39 -16.27 -15.50
C ARG A 431 -3.30 -17.33 -14.93
N SER A 432 -2.75 -18.24 -14.12
CA SER A 432 -3.49 -19.31 -13.47
C SER A 432 -4.59 -18.76 -12.55
N VAL A 433 -4.25 -17.78 -11.72
CA VAL A 433 -5.21 -17.16 -10.79
C VAL A 433 -6.28 -16.38 -11.54
N ALA A 434 -5.89 -15.54 -12.49
CA ALA A 434 -6.84 -14.69 -13.23
C ALA A 434 -7.83 -15.49 -14.08
N SER A 435 -7.45 -16.69 -14.52
CA SER A 435 -8.32 -17.58 -15.29
C SER A 435 -9.12 -18.57 -14.42
N SER A 436 -8.94 -18.57 -13.11
CA SER A 436 -9.62 -19.49 -12.21
C SER A 436 -11.09 -19.13 -12.01
N GLU A 437 -11.94 -20.16 -11.79
CA GLU A 437 -13.35 -19.97 -11.46
C GLU A 437 -13.53 -19.24 -10.13
N MET A 438 -12.67 -19.52 -9.15
CA MET A 438 -12.72 -18.87 -7.84
C MET A 438 -12.58 -17.35 -7.97
N PHE A 439 -11.64 -16.89 -8.80
CA PHE A 439 -11.45 -15.46 -9.04
C PHE A 439 -12.63 -14.88 -9.83
N ALA A 440 -13.10 -15.57 -10.88
CA ALA A 440 -14.24 -15.13 -11.67
C ALA A 440 -15.51 -14.97 -10.82
N GLU A 441 -15.76 -15.87 -9.89
CA GLU A 441 -16.89 -15.86 -8.99
C GLU A 441 -16.70 -14.99 -7.73
N ALA A 442 -15.53 -14.40 -7.56
CA ALA A 442 -15.15 -13.59 -6.40
C ALA A 442 -15.30 -14.37 -5.06
N LYS A 443 -14.90 -15.63 -5.07
CA LYS A 443 -14.96 -16.55 -3.92
C LYS A 443 -13.58 -16.80 -3.31
N MET A 444 -12.90 -15.74 -2.88
CA MET A 444 -11.55 -15.87 -2.31
C MET A 444 -11.53 -15.51 -0.84
#